data_8951bc2dbfb794d96e2ac43d28fa4b01
#
_entry.id   8951bc2dbfb794d96e2ac43d28fa4b01
#
_cell.length_a   1.000
_cell.length_b   1.000
_cell.length_c   1.000
_cell.angle_alpha   90.00
_cell.angle_beta   90.00
_cell.angle_gamma   90.00
#
_symmetry.space_group_name_H-M   'P 1'
#
loop_
_entity.id
_entity.type
_entity.pdbx_description
1 polymer ?
#
loop_
_entity_poly.entity_id
_entity_poly.type
_entity_poly.pdbx_seq_one_letter_code
_entity_poly.pdbx_strand_id
1 'polypeptide(L)'
;MWARVFSSIAEKRPSIDLELFYDDLPNSDFNQLFRSVHGLTNFKSYLQEFPSVLTFASANSFHTQVLPEASLDFGFSALASHYLTKPPCNISNHIHMVGAEGDERANFQEQGKLDWERFLGSRALELKRNGTLCVVNPGIDKDGHHLGNVGGVHLWNIFNDIWKKFVNDGVITETEYRSTNFPQHYRTVAECIEPVTDPKNAVFRSGLRLEHVETRIVRCPKARAFTEHRDVDRFVNEYVPSLRSWIEPTMLKGISLNRPSNERNSIIDKLFEQFTEHVKIKPDGHGFDYCDVYMICRRAYLPKAAARLNA
;
A
#
# COMPACT_ATOMS: atom_id res chain seq x y z
N MET A 1 -3.25 -1.49 17.72
CA MET A 1 -2.45 -0.25 17.60
C MET A 1 -3.27 0.96 18.04
N TRP A 2 -4.39 1.27 17.39
CA TRP A 2 -5.20 2.48 17.67
C TRP A 2 -5.74 2.56 19.10
N ALA A 3 -6.23 1.47 19.70
CA ALA A 3 -6.64 1.47 21.10
C ALA A 3 -5.55 2.01 22.04
N ARG A 4 -4.29 1.62 21.84
CA ARG A 4 -3.16 2.13 22.65
C ARG A 4 -2.91 3.62 22.42
N VAL A 5 -3.05 4.10 21.18
CA VAL A 5 -2.90 5.53 20.86
C VAL A 5 -3.98 6.33 21.57
N PHE A 6 -5.24 5.90 21.47
CA PHE A 6 -6.35 6.58 22.13
C PHE A 6 -6.28 6.52 23.65
N SER A 7 -5.90 5.38 24.23
CA SER A 7 -5.64 5.30 25.69
C SER A 7 -4.60 6.32 26.12
N SER A 8 -3.47 6.41 25.41
CA SER A 8 -2.42 7.36 25.75
C SER A 8 -2.85 8.83 25.59
N ILE A 9 -3.72 9.14 24.62
CA ILE A 9 -4.29 10.48 24.46
C ILE A 9 -5.25 10.79 25.59
N ALA A 10 -6.18 9.86 25.89
CA ALA A 10 -7.17 10.02 26.96
C ALA A 10 -6.52 10.19 28.34
N GLU A 11 -5.46 9.44 28.64
CA GLU A 11 -4.68 9.61 29.87
C GLU A 11 -4.04 10.98 30.02
N LYS A 12 -3.49 11.53 28.93
CA LYS A 12 -2.76 12.79 28.93
C LYS A 12 -3.67 14.01 28.76
N ARG A 13 -4.83 13.83 28.10
CA ARG A 13 -5.77 14.88 27.75
C ARG A 13 -7.22 14.36 27.81
N PRO A 14 -7.78 14.13 29.00
CA PRO A 14 -9.08 13.48 29.15
C PRO A 14 -10.28 14.26 28.62
N SER A 15 -10.11 15.56 28.37
CA SER A 15 -11.18 16.44 27.87
C SER A 15 -11.06 16.78 26.38
N ILE A 16 -10.18 16.09 25.63
CA ILE A 16 -10.04 16.35 24.19
C ILE A 16 -11.05 15.56 23.38
N ASP A 17 -11.75 16.24 22.49
CA ASP A 17 -12.56 15.57 21.46
C ASP A 17 -11.65 15.04 20.36
N LEU A 18 -11.86 13.78 19.98
CA LEU A 18 -11.12 13.13 18.92
C LEU A 18 -11.99 12.98 17.68
N GLU A 19 -11.47 13.44 16.55
CA GLU A 19 -12.07 13.25 15.23
C GLU A 19 -11.17 12.33 14.40
N LEU A 20 -11.75 11.27 13.85
CA LEU A 20 -11.07 10.34 12.96
C LEU A 20 -11.61 10.48 11.54
N PHE A 21 -10.72 10.74 10.61
CA PHE A 21 -11.02 10.77 9.19
C PHE A 21 -10.44 9.54 8.50
N TYR A 22 -11.31 8.76 7.87
CA TYR A 22 -10.90 7.66 6.99
C TYR A 22 -10.95 8.15 5.56
N ASP A 23 -9.82 8.04 4.87
CA ASP A 23 -9.72 8.44 3.47
C ASP A 23 -9.55 7.20 2.58
N ASP A 24 -10.37 7.12 1.53
CA ASP A 24 -10.30 6.10 0.50
C ASP A 24 -10.94 6.63 -0.80
N LEU A 25 -10.80 5.87 -1.88
CA LEU A 25 -11.38 6.24 -3.16
C LEU A 25 -12.93 6.28 -3.13
N PRO A 26 -13.58 7.10 -3.98
CA PRO A 26 -15.04 7.22 -3.99
C PRO A 26 -15.82 5.94 -4.25
N ASN A 27 -15.18 4.95 -4.88
CA ASN A 27 -15.77 3.62 -5.17
C ASN A 27 -15.52 2.58 -4.08
N SER A 28 -14.89 2.95 -2.97
CA SER A 28 -14.69 2.08 -1.82
C SER A 28 -15.98 1.86 -1.03
N ASP A 29 -16.12 0.69 -0.40
CA ASP A 29 -17.29 0.35 0.39
C ASP A 29 -17.25 1.01 1.79
N PHE A 30 -17.66 2.28 1.84
CA PHE A 30 -17.75 3.02 3.10
C PHE A 30 -18.81 2.45 4.06
N ASN A 31 -19.83 1.74 3.57
CA ASN A 31 -20.79 1.06 4.45
C ASN A 31 -20.08 -0.04 5.24
N GLN A 32 -19.27 -0.87 4.56
CA GLN A 32 -18.50 -1.92 5.21
C GLN A 32 -17.46 -1.34 6.17
N LEU A 33 -16.81 -0.23 5.80
CA LEU A 33 -15.91 0.49 6.68
C LEU A 33 -16.59 0.89 7.99
N PHE A 34 -17.70 1.64 7.92
CA PHE A 34 -18.40 2.11 9.11
C PHE A 34 -19.02 0.98 9.93
N ARG A 35 -19.56 -0.07 9.29
CA ARG A 35 -20.02 -1.27 10.00
C ARG A 35 -18.88 -1.92 10.80
N SER A 36 -17.69 -2.02 10.23
CA SER A 36 -16.52 -2.60 10.92
C SER A 36 -16.03 -1.70 12.05
N VAL A 37 -15.91 -0.40 11.79
CA VAL A 37 -15.46 0.60 12.76
C VAL A 37 -16.39 0.70 13.97
N HIS A 38 -17.71 0.60 13.76
CA HIS A 38 -18.71 0.64 14.85
C HIS A 38 -19.02 -0.74 15.46
N GLY A 39 -18.26 -1.79 15.11
CA GLY A 39 -18.41 -3.12 15.71
C GLY A 39 -19.66 -3.86 15.28
N LEU A 40 -20.24 -3.54 14.11
CA LEU A 40 -21.41 -4.21 13.52
C LEU A 40 -21.00 -5.42 12.64
N THR A 41 -19.78 -5.89 12.79
CA THR A 41 -19.23 -7.08 12.13
C THR A 41 -18.72 -8.07 13.18
N ASN A 42 -18.21 -9.22 12.74
CA ASN A 42 -17.63 -10.22 13.65
C ASN A 42 -16.26 -9.81 14.24
N PHE A 43 -15.73 -8.64 13.86
CA PHE A 43 -14.47 -8.12 14.37
C PHE A 43 -14.70 -7.11 15.48
N LYS A 44 -13.95 -7.25 16.58
CA LYS A 44 -13.97 -6.26 17.67
C LYS A 44 -13.39 -4.93 17.17
N SER A 45 -14.17 -3.87 17.27
CA SER A 45 -13.70 -2.52 16.97
C SER A 45 -13.01 -1.89 18.17
N TYR A 46 -11.92 -1.16 17.91
CA TYR A 46 -11.25 -0.33 18.92
C TYR A 46 -12.11 0.85 19.40
N LEU A 47 -13.07 1.33 18.59
CA LEU A 47 -13.99 2.41 18.98
C LEU A 47 -15.00 2.00 20.05
N GLN A 48 -15.23 0.72 20.27
CA GLN A 48 -16.09 0.25 21.35
C GLN A 48 -15.56 0.64 22.74
N GLU A 49 -14.23 0.85 22.82
CA GLU A 49 -13.57 1.30 24.06
C GLU A 49 -13.49 2.85 24.15
N PHE A 50 -13.81 3.57 23.06
CA PHE A 50 -13.71 5.03 22.95
C PHE A 50 -14.96 5.65 22.29
N PRO A 51 -16.12 5.62 22.97
CA PRO A 51 -17.40 6.01 22.37
C PRO A 51 -17.52 7.52 22.05
N SER A 52 -16.65 8.36 22.63
CA SER A 52 -16.61 9.80 22.38
C SER A 52 -15.85 10.18 21.09
N VAL A 53 -15.22 9.22 20.43
CA VAL A 53 -14.50 9.49 19.17
C VAL A 53 -15.49 9.66 18.03
N LEU A 54 -15.47 10.81 17.37
CA LEU A 54 -16.26 11.09 16.17
C LEU A 54 -15.56 10.51 14.93
N THR A 55 -16.32 9.93 14.02
CA THR A 55 -15.79 9.29 12.81
C THR A 55 -16.35 9.91 11.55
N PHE A 56 -15.48 10.21 10.60
CA PHE A 56 -15.79 10.80 9.31
C PHE A 56 -15.11 10.03 8.19
N ALA A 57 -15.56 10.22 6.96
CA ALA A 57 -14.89 9.70 5.78
C ALA A 57 -14.66 10.81 4.75
N SER A 58 -13.52 10.75 4.08
CA SER A 58 -13.20 11.49 2.87
C SER A 58 -13.17 10.51 1.70
N ALA A 59 -13.94 10.79 0.65
CA ALA A 59 -14.01 9.96 -0.54
C ALA A 59 -13.18 10.58 -1.68
N ASN A 60 -11.86 10.62 -1.50
CA ASN A 60 -10.94 11.25 -2.43
C ASN A 60 -9.68 10.38 -2.62
N SER A 61 -8.85 10.76 -3.59
CA SER A 61 -7.53 10.16 -3.73
C SER A 61 -6.55 10.78 -2.73
N PHE A 62 -5.85 9.97 -1.97
CA PHE A 62 -4.80 10.45 -1.06
C PHE A 62 -3.63 11.15 -1.76
N HIS A 63 -3.52 11.07 -3.09
CA HIS A 63 -2.56 11.86 -3.88
C HIS A 63 -2.95 13.33 -3.97
N THR A 64 -4.15 13.70 -3.57
CA THR A 64 -4.65 15.07 -3.53
C THR A 64 -4.89 15.52 -2.09
N GLN A 65 -5.24 16.78 -1.90
CA GLN A 65 -5.67 17.30 -0.61
C GLN A 65 -7.03 16.70 -0.24
N VAL A 66 -7.13 16.10 0.95
CA VAL A 66 -8.33 15.40 1.45
C VAL A 66 -8.94 16.09 2.69
N LEU A 67 -8.19 16.96 3.34
CA LEU A 67 -8.61 17.74 4.51
C LEU A 67 -8.28 19.22 4.31
N PRO A 68 -8.97 20.13 5.03
CA PRO A 68 -8.63 21.55 5.01
C PRO A 68 -7.18 21.82 5.45
N GLU A 69 -6.60 22.92 4.98
CA GLU A 69 -5.26 23.31 5.39
C GLU A 69 -5.16 23.50 6.91
N ALA A 70 -4.04 23.06 7.48
CA ALA A 70 -3.74 23.15 8.90
C ALA A 70 -4.84 22.63 9.83
N SER A 71 -5.52 21.56 9.44
CA SER A 71 -6.59 20.92 10.22
C SER A 71 -6.15 19.61 10.89
N LEU A 72 -5.09 18.95 10.38
CA LEU A 72 -4.65 17.62 10.80
C LEU A 72 -3.57 17.68 11.88
N ASP A 73 -3.83 17.09 13.05
CA ASP A 73 -2.83 16.95 14.12
C ASP A 73 -1.90 15.74 13.87
N PHE A 74 -2.47 14.64 13.39
CA PHE A 74 -1.75 13.39 13.16
C PHE A 74 -2.29 12.68 11.92
N GLY A 75 -1.42 12.44 10.93
CA GLY A 75 -1.72 11.62 9.75
C GLY A 75 -1.07 10.25 9.86
N PHE A 76 -1.80 9.20 9.46
CA PHE A 76 -1.30 7.85 9.37
C PHE A 76 -1.68 7.21 8.04
N SER A 77 -0.68 6.69 7.33
CA SER A 77 -0.87 5.92 6.11
C SER A 77 -0.08 4.62 6.20
N ALA A 78 -0.75 3.49 6.01
CA ALA A 78 -0.07 2.19 5.98
C ALA A 78 -0.49 1.39 4.75
N LEU A 79 0.51 0.86 4.04
CA LEU A 79 0.34 -0.03 2.89
C LEU A 79 -0.54 0.56 1.76
N ALA A 80 -0.56 1.88 1.61
CA ALA A 80 -1.39 2.59 0.63
C ALA A 80 -0.56 3.42 -0.35
N SER A 81 0.33 4.29 0.11
CA SER A 81 0.99 5.28 -0.75
C SER A 81 2.12 4.73 -1.65
N HIS A 82 2.26 3.40 -1.76
CA HIS A 82 3.02 2.74 -2.80
C HIS A 82 2.22 2.54 -4.10
N TYR A 83 0.89 2.66 -4.06
CA TYR A 83 0.08 2.68 -5.28
C TYR A 83 0.30 3.98 -6.04
N LEU A 84 0.40 3.83 -7.38
CA LEU A 84 0.55 4.94 -8.31
C LEU A 84 -0.82 5.44 -8.79
N THR A 85 -0.90 6.71 -9.16
CA THR A 85 -2.11 7.28 -9.78
C THR A 85 -2.46 6.58 -11.09
N LYS A 86 -1.45 6.10 -11.82
CA LYS A 86 -1.58 5.32 -13.06
C LYS A 86 -0.30 4.50 -13.30
N PRO A 87 -0.38 3.37 -14.03
CA PRO A 87 0.81 2.74 -14.58
C PRO A 87 1.48 3.71 -15.57
N PRO A 88 2.80 3.96 -15.48
CA PRO A 88 3.49 4.87 -16.39
C PRO A 88 3.66 4.29 -17.79
N CYS A 89 3.81 2.98 -17.90
CA CYS A 89 3.93 2.22 -19.15
C CYS A 89 3.52 0.77 -18.90
N ASN A 90 3.37 0.01 -19.97
CA ASN A 90 3.30 -1.44 -19.89
C ASN A 90 4.72 -2.00 -19.66
N ILE A 91 4.81 -3.10 -18.92
CA ILE A 91 6.06 -3.84 -18.72
C ILE A 91 6.10 -4.99 -19.72
N SER A 92 7.16 -5.08 -20.53
CA SER A 92 7.22 -6.01 -21.64
C SER A 92 7.27 -7.48 -21.21
N ASN A 93 8.01 -7.76 -20.14
CA ASN A 93 8.32 -9.13 -19.72
C ASN A 93 7.87 -9.47 -18.30
N HIS A 94 7.08 -8.61 -17.67
CA HIS A 94 6.63 -8.83 -16.31
C HIS A 94 5.31 -8.10 -16.03
N ILE A 95 4.57 -8.56 -15.01
CA ILE A 95 3.31 -7.93 -14.59
C ILE A 95 3.49 -6.90 -13.46
N HIS A 96 4.68 -6.80 -12.87
CA HIS A 96 4.97 -5.95 -11.72
C HIS A 96 6.30 -5.22 -11.88
N MET A 97 6.42 -4.01 -11.30
CA MET A 97 7.60 -3.14 -11.42
C MET A 97 8.92 -3.78 -10.95
N VAL A 98 8.89 -4.79 -10.12
CA VAL A 98 10.11 -5.50 -9.68
C VAL A 98 10.84 -6.22 -10.82
N GLY A 99 10.12 -6.54 -11.90
CA GLY A 99 10.68 -7.11 -13.12
C GLY A 99 10.82 -6.11 -14.27
N ALA A 100 10.57 -4.82 -14.04
CA ALA A 100 10.79 -3.79 -15.04
C ALA A 100 12.30 -3.49 -15.20
N GLU A 101 12.75 -3.27 -16.43
CA GLU A 101 14.15 -2.99 -16.76
C GLU A 101 14.28 -1.74 -17.63
N GLY A 102 15.50 -1.19 -17.73
CA GLY A 102 15.81 -0.05 -18.60
C GLY A 102 14.85 1.12 -18.44
N ASP A 103 14.29 1.59 -19.55
CA ASP A 103 13.36 2.73 -19.60
C ASP A 103 12.05 2.46 -18.86
N GLU A 104 11.57 1.21 -18.83
CA GLU A 104 10.38 0.84 -18.09
C GLU A 104 10.57 1.08 -16.61
N ARG A 105 11.71 0.64 -16.05
CA ARG A 105 12.07 0.89 -14.64
C ARG A 105 12.18 2.39 -14.36
N ALA A 106 12.84 3.15 -15.25
CA ALA A 106 12.98 4.59 -15.10
C ALA A 106 11.61 5.30 -15.08
N ASN A 107 10.67 4.89 -15.96
CA ASN A 107 9.32 5.42 -15.98
C ASN A 107 8.54 5.13 -14.66
N PHE A 108 8.67 3.93 -14.11
CA PHE A 108 8.06 3.61 -12.80
C PHE A 108 8.66 4.42 -11.66
N GLN A 109 9.98 4.64 -11.66
CA GLN A 109 10.67 5.49 -10.68
C GLN A 109 10.20 6.95 -10.77
N GLU A 110 10.13 7.50 -11.97
CA GLU A 110 9.67 8.89 -12.17
C GLU A 110 8.21 9.07 -11.74
N GLN A 111 7.30 8.18 -12.17
CA GLN A 111 5.90 8.25 -11.72
C GLN A 111 5.80 8.06 -10.20
N GLY A 112 6.59 7.14 -9.65
CA GLY A 112 6.68 6.89 -8.22
C GLY A 112 7.14 8.12 -7.43
N LYS A 113 8.12 8.86 -7.96
CA LYS A 113 8.60 10.11 -7.38
C LYS A 113 7.52 11.20 -7.42
N LEU A 114 6.90 11.43 -8.58
CA LEU A 114 5.85 12.44 -8.74
C LEU A 114 4.66 12.20 -7.80
N ASP A 115 4.20 10.96 -7.70
CA ASP A 115 3.06 10.60 -6.86
C ASP A 115 3.41 10.71 -5.36
N TRP A 116 4.65 10.37 -5.00
CA TRP A 116 5.13 10.51 -3.62
C TRP A 116 5.24 11.96 -3.19
N GLU A 117 5.79 12.82 -4.05
CA GLU A 117 5.85 14.26 -3.78
C GLU A 117 4.46 14.90 -3.67
N ARG A 118 3.50 14.49 -4.51
CA ARG A 118 2.09 14.94 -4.40
C ARG A 118 1.46 14.51 -3.09
N PHE A 119 1.62 13.25 -2.71
CA PHE A 119 1.12 12.73 -1.43
C PHE A 119 1.69 13.52 -0.25
N LEU A 120 3.01 13.65 -0.17
CA LEU A 120 3.68 14.36 0.93
C LEU A 120 3.34 15.85 0.94
N GLY A 121 3.27 16.49 -0.24
CA GLY A 121 2.90 17.89 -0.38
C GLY A 121 1.48 18.18 0.12
N SER A 122 0.51 17.33 -0.24
CA SER A 122 -0.87 17.43 0.26
C SER A 122 -0.94 17.25 1.77
N ARG A 123 -0.26 16.26 2.32
CA ARG A 123 -0.16 16.05 3.79
C ARG A 123 0.51 17.21 4.49
N ALA A 124 1.54 17.81 3.87
CA ALA A 124 2.21 18.98 4.42
C ALA A 124 1.29 20.21 4.52
N LEU A 125 0.36 20.41 3.59
CA LEU A 125 -0.64 21.48 3.65
C LEU A 125 -1.66 21.24 4.76
N GLU A 126 -2.14 20.00 4.90
CA GLU A 126 -3.18 19.62 5.85
C GLU A 126 -2.70 19.59 7.30
N LEU A 127 -1.45 19.26 7.52
CA LEU A 127 -0.88 19.20 8.87
C LEU A 127 -0.84 20.58 9.54
N LYS A 128 -1.33 20.64 10.76
CA LYS A 128 -1.09 21.75 11.67
C LYS A 128 0.41 21.91 11.93
N ARG A 129 0.79 23.07 12.41
CA ARG A 129 2.15 23.29 12.95
C ARG A 129 2.45 22.25 14.04
N ASN A 130 3.60 21.61 13.95
CA ASN A 130 4.03 20.49 14.80
C ASN A 130 3.18 19.21 14.64
N GLY A 131 2.25 19.17 13.68
CA GLY A 131 1.53 17.96 13.31
C GLY A 131 2.47 16.91 12.75
N THR A 132 2.14 15.66 12.98
CA THR A 132 2.98 14.50 12.65
C THR A 132 2.34 13.66 11.54
N LEU A 133 3.14 13.23 10.58
CA LEU A 133 2.77 12.22 9.59
C LEU A 133 3.58 10.95 9.83
N CYS A 134 2.89 9.83 10.01
CA CYS A 134 3.51 8.51 10.08
C CYS A 134 3.11 7.71 8.84
N VAL A 135 4.10 7.21 8.11
CA VAL A 135 3.87 6.40 6.90
C VAL A 135 4.58 5.07 7.02
N VAL A 136 3.88 4.01 6.63
CA VAL A 136 4.42 2.64 6.53
C VAL A 136 4.13 2.13 5.14
N ASN A 137 5.15 1.90 4.34
CA ASN A 137 5.00 1.44 2.96
C ASN A 137 5.86 0.22 2.66
N PRO A 138 5.37 -0.70 1.83
CA PRO A 138 6.24 -1.66 1.18
C PRO A 138 7.36 -0.92 0.45
N GLY A 139 8.58 -1.34 0.70
CA GLY A 139 9.77 -0.74 0.12
C GLY A 139 10.80 -1.77 -0.27
N ILE A 140 11.98 -1.28 -0.65
CA ILE A 140 13.14 -2.10 -0.97
C ILE A 140 14.24 -1.75 0.03
N ASP A 141 14.73 -2.75 0.78
CA ASP A 141 15.85 -2.57 1.70
C ASP A 141 17.20 -2.57 0.99
N LYS A 142 18.27 -2.38 1.78
CA LYS A 142 19.66 -2.37 1.27
C LYS A 142 20.12 -3.70 0.66
N ASP A 143 19.46 -4.79 0.99
CA ASP A 143 19.77 -6.14 0.50
C ASP A 143 18.88 -6.55 -0.69
N GLY A 144 17.99 -5.64 -1.15
CA GLY A 144 17.07 -5.87 -2.27
C GLY A 144 15.81 -6.63 -1.88
N HIS A 145 15.55 -6.81 -0.58
CA HIS A 145 14.30 -7.42 -0.14
C HIS A 145 13.13 -6.46 -0.36
N HIS A 146 12.03 -7.02 -0.79
CA HIS A 146 10.75 -6.33 -0.97
C HIS A 146 9.59 -7.30 -0.68
N LEU A 147 8.37 -6.81 -0.66
CA LEU A 147 7.20 -7.67 -0.54
C LEU A 147 7.22 -8.76 -1.63
N GLY A 148 7.25 -10.00 -1.18
CA GLY A 148 7.18 -11.19 -2.04
C GLY A 148 8.53 -11.83 -2.40
N ASN A 149 9.67 -11.40 -1.82
CA ASN A 149 10.95 -12.10 -2.00
C ASN A 149 11.72 -12.40 -0.70
N VAL A 150 11.29 -11.87 0.43
CA VAL A 150 12.00 -12.00 1.74
C VAL A 150 12.18 -13.46 2.16
N GLY A 151 11.23 -14.34 1.87
CA GLY A 151 11.29 -15.77 2.18
C GLY A 151 12.14 -16.61 1.22
N GLY A 152 12.78 -15.98 0.22
CA GLY A 152 13.55 -16.67 -0.82
C GLY A 152 12.69 -17.17 -2.00
N VAL A 153 11.37 -17.03 -1.92
CA VAL A 153 10.44 -17.25 -3.04
C VAL A 153 10.13 -15.90 -3.69
N HIS A 154 10.17 -15.85 -5.00
CA HIS A 154 9.85 -14.64 -5.76
C HIS A 154 8.38 -14.65 -6.19
N LEU A 155 7.49 -14.18 -5.33
CA LEU A 155 6.03 -14.17 -5.52
C LEU A 155 5.61 -13.62 -6.89
N TRP A 156 6.12 -12.44 -7.24
CA TRP A 156 5.76 -11.78 -8.49
C TRP A 156 6.22 -12.54 -9.74
N ASN A 157 7.38 -13.21 -9.66
CA ASN A 157 7.85 -14.05 -10.75
C ASN A 157 6.93 -15.24 -10.95
N ILE A 158 6.45 -15.89 -9.87
CA ILE A 158 5.53 -17.02 -9.96
C ILE A 158 4.23 -16.60 -10.66
N PHE A 159 3.61 -15.48 -10.25
CA PHE A 159 2.41 -14.97 -10.91
C PHE A 159 2.69 -14.61 -12.38
N ASN A 160 3.82 -14.00 -12.65
CA ASN A 160 4.24 -13.68 -14.01
C ASN A 160 4.41 -14.94 -14.88
N ASP A 161 5.06 -15.98 -14.37
CA ASP A 161 5.30 -17.22 -15.09
C ASP A 161 4.00 -17.97 -15.39
N ILE A 162 3.07 -18.00 -14.44
CA ILE A 162 1.73 -18.57 -14.67
C ILE A 162 0.99 -17.74 -15.73
N TRP A 163 1.09 -16.41 -15.68
CA TRP A 163 0.41 -15.53 -16.62
C TRP A 163 0.99 -15.63 -18.03
N LYS A 164 2.32 -15.76 -18.18
CA LYS A 164 2.98 -16.11 -19.45
C LYS A 164 2.58 -17.47 -19.98
N LYS A 165 2.48 -18.46 -19.09
CA LYS A 165 1.99 -19.78 -19.47
C LYS A 165 0.58 -19.70 -20.04
N PHE A 166 -0.30 -18.86 -19.49
CA PHE A 166 -1.65 -18.66 -20.02
C PHE A 166 -1.65 -18.06 -21.44
N VAL A 167 -0.68 -17.22 -21.79
CA VAL A 167 -0.50 -16.77 -23.18
C VAL A 167 -0.13 -17.96 -24.08
N ASN A 168 0.86 -18.74 -23.69
CA ASN A 168 1.34 -19.89 -24.47
C ASN A 168 0.26 -20.95 -24.67
N ASP A 169 -0.59 -21.16 -23.67
CA ASP A 169 -1.72 -22.10 -23.69
C ASP A 169 -2.96 -21.53 -24.41
N GLY A 170 -2.92 -20.26 -24.87
CA GLY A 170 -4.05 -19.61 -25.52
C GLY A 170 -5.22 -19.25 -24.60
N VAL A 171 -5.02 -19.26 -23.28
CA VAL A 171 -6.04 -18.90 -22.28
C VAL A 171 -6.27 -17.39 -22.28
N ILE A 172 -5.19 -16.60 -22.41
CA ILE A 172 -5.21 -15.15 -22.59
C ILE A 172 -4.39 -14.76 -23.81
N THR A 173 -4.61 -13.57 -24.32
CA THR A 173 -3.85 -13.00 -25.43
C THR A 173 -2.59 -12.29 -24.92
N GLU A 174 -1.60 -12.09 -25.81
CA GLU A 174 -0.43 -11.26 -25.54
C GLU A 174 -0.82 -9.83 -25.16
N THR A 175 -1.89 -9.28 -25.75
CA THR A 175 -2.41 -7.96 -25.40
C THR A 175 -2.92 -7.91 -23.97
N GLU A 176 -3.65 -8.93 -23.52
CA GLU A 176 -4.12 -9.04 -22.14
C GLU A 176 -2.97 -9.19 -21.14
N TYR A 177 -1.95 -9.99 -21.48
CA TYR A 177 -0.73 -10.06 -20.69
C TYR A 177 -0.09 -8.69 -20.50
N ARG A 178 0.18 -7.97 -21.57
CA ARG A 178 0.80 -6.63 -21.56
C ARG A 178 -0.07 -5.57 -20.88
N SER A 179 -1.37 -5.74 -20.87
CA SER A 179 -2.31 -4.85 -20.18
C SER A 179 -2.37 -5.10 -18.67
N THR A 180 -1.79 -6.21 -18.21
CA THR A 180 -1.77 -6.57 -16.79
C THR A 180 -0.54 -5.95 -16.12
N ASN A 181 -0.74 -4.77 -15.50
CA ASN A 181 0.33 -4.08 -14.78
C ASN A 181 -0.15 -3.64 -13.40
N PHE A 182 0.59 -4.00 -12.37
CA PHE A 182 0.33 -3.52 -11.02
C PHE A 182 0.78 -2.06 -10.91
N PRO A 183 -0.12 -1.11 -10.64
CA PRO A 183 0.21 0.31 -10.50
C PRO A 183 0.85 0.56 -9.13
N GLN A 184 1.99 -0.03 -8.88
CA GLN A 184 2.71 0.04 -7.61
C GLN A 184 4.17 0.41 -7.86
N HIS A 185 4.76 1.11 -6.89
CA HIS A 185 6.19 1.38 -6.85
C HIS A 185 6.72 1.16 -5.43
N TYR A 186 7.59 0.15 -5.27
CA TYR A 186 8.30 -0.07 -4.02
C TYR A 186 9.52 0.84 -3.99
N ARG A 187 9.53 1.77 -3.04
CA ARG A 187 10.59 2.78 -2.89
C ARG A 187 11.71 2.26 -2.03
N THR A 188 12.92 2.59 -2.39
CA THR A 188 14.07 2.52 -1.49
C THR A 188 13.93 3.56 -0.38
N VAL A 189 14.70 3.41 0.70
CA VAL A 189 14.76 4.43 1.77
C VAL A 189 15.18 5.80 1.22
N ALA A 190 16.14 5.82 0.27
CA ALA A 190 16.61 7.05 -0.35
C ALA A 190 15.48 7.79 -1.09
N GLU A 191 14.69 7.05 -1.90
CA GLU A 191 13.52 7.62 -2.60
C GLU A 191 12.43 8.09 -1.63
N CYS A 192 12.26 7.41 -0.49
CA CYS A 192 11.28 7.83 0.52
C CYS A 192 11.65 9.17 1.18
N ILE A 193 12.93 9.36 1.52
CA ILE A 193 13.36 10.51 2.33
C ILE A 193 13.78 11.73 1.51
N GLU A 194 14.15 11.57 0.25
CA GLU A 194 14.63 12.66 -0.61
C GLU A 194 13.70 13.88 -0.58
N PRO A 195 12.35 13.77 -0.72
CA PRO A 195 11.48 14.93 -0.74
C PRO A 195 11.46 15.72 0.57
N VAL A 196 11.79 15.11 1.70
CA VAL A 196 11.75 15.73 3.04
C VAL A 196 13.14 16.09 3.59
N THR A 197 14.21 15.77 2.84
CA THR A 197 15.60 16.05 3.23
C THR A 197 16.32 16.98 2.24
N ASP A 198 15.94 17.01 0.96
CA ASP A 198 16.52 17.92 -0.04
C ASP A 198 15.91 19.33 0.09
N PRO A 199 16.71 20.38 0.46
CA PRO A 199 16.23 21.75 0.55
C PRO A 199 15.66 22.32 -0.76
N LYS A 200 16.02 21.74 -1.91
CA LYS A 200 15.50 22.16 -3.22
C LYS A 200 14.13 21.56 -3.53
N ASN A 201 13.73 20.50 -2.83
CA ASN A 201 12.43 19.88 -3.05
C ASN A 201 11.29 20.74 -2.50
N ALA A 202 10.17 20.79 -3.22
CA ALA A 202 8.99 21.58 -2.83
C ALA A 202 8.38 21.08 -1.50
N VAL A 203 8.42 19.78 -1.24
CA VAL A 203 7.93 19.18 0.02
C VAL A 203 8.76 19.66 1.20
N PHE A 204 10.09 19.67 1.07
CA PHE A 204 10.96 20.25 2.11
C PHE A 204 10.64 21.74 2.32
N ARG A 205 10.54 22.51 1.23
CA ARG A 205 10.22 23.95 1.33
C ARG A 205 8.84 24.23 1.94
N SER A 206 7.89 23.30 1.80
CA SER A 206 6.60 23.39 2.48
C SER A 206 6.69 23.17 3.99
N GLY A 207 7.83 22.75 4.52
CA GLY A 207 8.08 22.60 5.95
C GLY A 207 7.94 21.19 6.50
N LEU A 208 7.68 20.19 5.68
CA LEU A 208 7.69 18.80 6.16
C LEU A 208 9.15 18.35 6.36
N ARG A 209 9.44 17.77 7.52
CA ARG A 209 10.79 17.36 7.93
C ARG A 209 10.79 15.93 8.41
N LEU A 210 11.80 15.19 8.01
CA LEU A 210 12.06 13.84 8.51
C LEU A 210 12.46 13.89 9.99
N GLU A 211 11.81 13.07 10.83
CA GLU A 211 12.20 12.84 12.22
C GLU A 211 12.79 11.43 12.40
N HIS A 212 12.22 10.44 11.70
CA HIS A 212 12.67 9.06 11.80
C HIS A 212 12.42 8.31 10.51
N VAL A 213 13.33 7.39 10.17
CA VAL A 213 13.16 6.40 9.12
C VAL A 213 13.85 5.10 9.50
N GLU A 214 13.18 3.99 9.25
CA GLU A 214 13.77 2.66 9.40
C GLU A 214 13.13 1.68 8.42
N THR A 215 13.81 0.58 8.13
CA THR A 215 13.23 -0.57 7.43
C THR A 215 13.02 -1.72 8.40
N ARG A 216 11.90 -2.43 8.25
CA ARG A 216 11.62 -3.65 9.01
C ARG A 216 11.04 -4.72 8.13
N ILE A 217 11.46 -5.95 8.38
CA ILE A 217 10.81 -7.13 7.85
C ILE A 217 9.72 -7.56 8.83
N VAL A 218 8.47 -7.51 8.37
CA VAL A 218 7.32 -7.99 9.13
C VAL A 218 6.93 -9.36 8.58
N ARG A 219 7.19 -10.38 9.38
CA ARG A 219 6.97 -11.78 8.97
C ARG A 219 5.49 -12.11 8.85
N CYS A 220 5.14 -12.81 7.79
CA CYS A 220 3.81 -13.33 7.57
C CYS A 220 3.38 -14.27 8.71
N PRO A 221 2.31 -13.98 9.44
CA PRO A 221 1.87 -14.84 10.55
C PRO A 221 1.46 -16.23 10.08
N LYS A 222 0.92 -16.37 8.86
CA LYS A 222 0.52 -17.66 8.27
C LYS A 222 1.73 -18.52 7.92
N ALA A 223 2.76 -17.91 7.30
CA ALA A 223 4.02 -18.60 7.02
C ALA A 223 4.73 -19.03 8.31
N ARG A 224 4.72 -18.16 9.34
CA ARG A 224 5.28 -18.52 10.64
C ARG A 224 4.52 -19.68 11.30
N ALA A 225 3.18 -19.64 11.29
CA ALA A 225 2.38 -20.75 11.79
C ALA A 225 2.65 -22.06 11.02
N PHE A 226 2.81 -21.97 9.70
CA PHE A 226 3.17 -23.12 8.87
C PHE A 226 4.50 -23.74 9.28
N THR A 227 5.50 -22.96 9.65
CA THR A 227 6.79 -23.54 10.15
C THR A 227 6.63 -24.37 11.41
N GLU A 228 5.59 -24.09 12.21
CA GLU A 228 5.30 -24.80 13.46
C GLU A 228 4.46 -26.06 13.22
N HIS A 229 3.36 -25.96 12.46
CA HIS A 229 2.40 -27.09 12.31
C HIS A 229 2.65 -27.95 11.06
N ARG A 230 3.37 -27.44 10.03
CA ARG A 230 3.69 -28.12 8.76
C ARG A 230 2.48 -28.68 7.99
N ASP A 231 1.28 -28.19 8.27
CA ASP A 231 0.05 -28.54 7.58
C ASP A 231 -0.09 -27.66 6.34
N VAL A 232 0.20 -28.27 5.16
CA VAL A 232 0.22 -27.59 3.87
C VAL A 232 -1.19 -27.14 3.45
N ASP A 233 -2.20 -27.99 3.66
CA ASP A 233 -3.58 -27.67 3.26
C ASP A 233 -4.12 -26.49 4.08
N ARG A 234 -3.87 -26.49 5.39
CA ARG A 234 -4.22 -25.35 6.24
C ARG A 234 -3.52 -24.06 5.79
N PHE A 235 -2.21 -24.14 5.53
CA PHE A 235 -1.44 -22.98 5.08
C PHE A 235 -2.01 -22.41 3.78
N VAL A 236 -2.24 -23.24 2.77
CA VAL A 236 -2.78 -22.83 1.48
C VAL A 236 -4.16 -22.19 1.63
N ASN A 237 -5.05 -22.83 2.43
CA ASN A 237 -6.41 -22.33 2.66
C ASN A 237 -6.45 -20.98 3.38
N GLU A 238 -5.42 -20.62 4.16
CA GLU A 238 -5.31 -19.32 4.83
C GLU A 238 -4.54 -18.30 3.97
N TYR A 239 -3.50 -18.73 3.26
CA TYR A 239 -2.57 -17.87 2.54
C TYR A 239 -3.12 -17.41 1.19
N VAL A 240 -3.57 -18.33 0.34
CA VAL A 240 -3.99 -18.02 -1.03
C VAL A 240 -5.19 -17.08 -1.10
N PRO A 241 -6.27 -17.25 -0.31
CA PRO A 241 -7.38 -16.30 -0.30
C PRO A 241 -6.98 -14.88 0.12
N SER A 242 -5.99 -14.76 1.01
CA SER A 242 -5.47 -13.45 1.43
C SER A 242 -4.73 -12.74 0.31
N LEU A 243 -3.99 -13.48 -0.55
CA LEU A 243 -3.37 -12.95 -1.77
C LEU A 243 -4.43 -12.54 -2.78
N ARG A 244 -5.38 -13.43 -3.01
CA ARG A 244 -6.43 -13.24 -4.00
C ARG A 244 -7.15 -11.91 -3.80
N SER A 245 -7.47 -11.56 -2.56
CA SER A 245 -8.26 -10.38 -2.22
C SER A 245 -7.71 -9.06 -2.78
N TRP A 246 -6.40 -8.93 -3.00
CA TRP A 246 -5.79 -7.71 -3.50
C TRP A 246 -5.07 -7.86 -4.85
N ILE A 247 -4.72 -9.09 -5.27
CA ILE A 247 -4.13 -9.37 -6.59
C ILE A 247 -5.20 -9.45 -7.68
N GLU A 248 -6.31 -10.14 -7.41
CA GLU A 248 -7.40 -10.39 -8.36
C GLU A 248 -7.90 -9.13 -9.08
N PRO A 249 -8.17 -7.99 -8.42
CA PRO A 249 -8.68 -6.80 -9.11
C PRO A 249 -7.76 -6.31 -10.22
N THR A 250 -6.44 -6.36 -10.02
CA THR A 250 -5.47 -5.95 -11.03
C THR A 250 -5.37 -6.96 -12.17
N MET A 251 -5.33 -8.27 -11.86
CA MET A 251 -5.30 -9.31 -12.87
C MET A 251 -6.56 -9.28 -13.73
N LEU A 252 -7.73 -9.13 -13.11
CA LEU A 252 -9.02 -9.04 -13.80
C LEU A 252 -9.11 -7.81 -14.71
N LYS A 253 -8.50 -6.68 -14.31
CA LYS A 253 -8.45 -5.45 -15.10
C LYS A 253 -7.62 -5.63 -16.38
N GLY A 254 -6.61 -6.48 -16.37
CA GLY A 254 -5.79 -6.79 -17.56
C GLY A 254 -6.53 -7.61 -18.62
N ILE A 255 -7.57 -8.35 -18.24
CA ILE A 255 -8.36 -9.18 -19.14
C ILE A 255 -9.37 -8.31 -19.91
N SER A 256 -9.49 -8.54 -21.22
CA SER A 256 -10.37 -7.76 -22.10
C SER A 256 -11.83 -7.74 -21.63
N LEU A 257 -12.43 -6.56 -21.61
CA LEU A 257 -13.86 -6.38 -21.34
C LEU A 257 -14.77 -6.97 -22.42
N ASN A 258 -14.24 -7.30 -23.60
CA ASN A 258 -14.99 -8.01 -24.65
C ASN A 258 -15.25 -9.48 -24.32
N ARG A 259 -14.53 -10.04 -23.34
CA ARG A 259 -14.84 -11.38 -22.84
C ARG A 259 -16.04 -11.35 -21.90
N PRO A 260 -16.91 -12.38 -21.93
CA PRO A 260 -17.98 -12.52 -20.95
C PRO A 260 -17.43 -12.53 -19.50
N SER A 261 -18.19 -11.98 -18.55
CA SER A 261 -17.75 -11.89 -17.14
C SER A 261 -17.44 -13.27 -16.52
N ASN A 262 -18.21 -14.30 -16.85
CA ASN A 262 -17.97 -15.67 -16.37
C ASN A 262 -16.64 -16.23 -16.92
N GLU A 263 -16.29 -15.95 -18.17
CA GLU A 263 -15.00 -16.34 -18.74
C GLU A 263 -13.84 -15.63 -18.04
N ARG A 264 -13.95 -14.31 -17.83
CA ARG A 264 -12.94 -13.53 -17.11
C ARG A 264 -12.71 -14.05 -15.70
N ASN A 265 -13.77 -14.34 -14.96
CA ASN A 265 -13.69 -14.92 -13.63
C ASN A 265 -13.06 -16.31 -13.65
N SER A 266 -13.43 -17.16 -14.64
CA SER A 266 -12.84 -18.50 -14.79
C SER A 266 -11.34 -18.46 -15.07
N ILE A 267 -10.84 -17.45 -15.81
CA ILE A 267 -9.40 -17.26 -16.03
C ILE A 267 -8.69 -16.94 -14.69
N ILE A 268 -9.30 -16.09 -13.87
CA ILE A 268 -8.76 -15.76 -12.55
C ILE A 268 -8.79 -16.98 -11.62
N ASP A 269 -9.86 -17.73 -11.62
CA ASP A 269 -9.95 -18.97 -10.82
C ASP A 269 -8.82 -19.94 -11.18
N LYS A 270 -8.59 -20.18 -12.47
CA LYS A 270 -7.47 -21.01 -12.98
C LYS A 270 -6.10 -20.47 -12.55
N LEU A 271 -5.91 -19.14 -12.53
CA LEU A 271 -4.66 -18.52 -12.04
C LEU A 271 -4.40 -18.93 -10.59
N PHE A 272 -5.39 -18.76 -9.72
CA PHE A 272 -5.24 -19.08 -8.31
C PHE A 272 -5.21 -20.57 -8.04
N GLU A 273 -5.83 -21.41 -8.87
CA GLU A 273 -5.68 -22.88 -8.84
C GLU A 273 -4.22 -23.28 -9.13
N GLN A 274 -3.61 -22.76 -10.20
CA GLN A 274 -2.21 -23.04 -10.51
C GLN A 274 -1.26 -22.51 -9.45
N PHE A 275 -1.52 -21.32 -8.91
CA PHE A 275 -0.74 -20.79 -7.81
C PHE A 275 -0.87 -21.66 -6.55
N THR A 276 -2.07 -22.13 -6.23
CA THR A 276 -2.35 -23.06 -5.13
C THR A 276 -1.52 -24.33 -5.25
N GLU A 277 -1.54 -24.96 -6.42
CA GLU A 277 -0.75 -26.18 -6.68
C GLU A 277 0.76 -25.90 -6.56
N HIS A 278 1.22 -24.75 -7.05
CA HIS A 278 2.62 -24.35 -6.89
C HIS A 278 3.01 -24.28 -5.39
N VAL A 279 2.18 -23.65 -4.56
CA VAL A 279 2.42 -23.53 -3.10
C VAL A 279 2.37 -24.91 -2.43
N LYS A 280 1.45 -25.80 -2.82
CA LYS A 280 1.35 -27.15 -2.26
C LYS A 280 2.61 -27.99 -2.52
N ILE A 281 3.17 -27.88 -3.72
CA ILE A 281 4.39 -28.62 -4.10
C ILE A 281 5.61 -28.09 -3.38
N LYS A 282 5.67 -26.75 -3.17
CA LYS A 282 6.83 -26.05 -2.61
C LYS A 282 6.40 -25.02 -1.57
N PRO A 283 5.89 -25.44 -0.40
CA PRO A 283 5.29 -24.49 0.55
C PRO A 283 6.32 -23.60 1.29
N ASP A 284 7.57 -24.08 1.43
CA ASP A 284 8.60 -23.35 2.15
C ASP A 284 9.02 -22.07 1.42
N GLY A 285 9.21 -21.01 2.17
CA GLY A 285 9.61 -19.69 1.65
C GLY A 285 8.43 -18.83 1.14
N HIS A 286 7.23 -19.41 0.99
CA HIS A 286 6.02 -18.63 0.72
C HIS A 286 5.57 -17.86 1.96
N GLY A 287 5.00 -16.67 1.73
CA GLY A 287 4.45 -15.81 2.77
C GLY A 287 4.33 -14.36 2.31
N PHE A 288 3.57 -13.59 3.08
CA PHE A 288 3.53 -12.13 2.97
C PHE A 288 4.53 -11.51 3.95
N ASP A 289 5.79 -11.78 3.75
CA ASP A 289 6.81 -11.06 4.49
C ASP A 289 6.91 -9.66 3.87
N TYR A 290 6.47 -8.65 4.62
CA TYR A 290 6.62 -7.27 4.21
C TYR A 290 8.03 -6.79 4.50
N CYS A 291 8.66 -6.13 3.54
CA CYS A 291 9.78 -5.25 3.77
C CYS A 291 9.23 -3.83 3.77
N ASP A 292 9.01 -3.28 4.95
CA ASP A 292 8.35 -1.99 5.11
C ASP A 292 9.34 -0.89 5.47
N VAL A 293 9.17 0.28 4.84
CA VAL A 293 9.81 1.53 5.24
C VAL A 293 8.86 2.28 6.17
N TYR A 294 9.29 2.48 7.40
CA TYR A 294 8.61 3.30 8.40
C TYR A 294 9.20 4.69 8.38
N MET A 295 8.37 5.70 8.20
CA MET A 295 8.80 7.08 8.13
C MET A 295 7.93 7.95 9.03
N ILE A 296 8.54 8.78 9.86
CA ILE A 296 7.89 9.80 10.68
C ILE A 296 8.37 11.16 10.23
N CYS A 297 7.43 12.01 9.86
CA CYS A 297 7.69 13.40 9.49
C CYS A 297 6.91 14.35 10.39
N ARG A 298 7.44 15.54 10.59
CA ARG A 298 6.80 16.63 11.34
C ARG A 298 6.70 17.88 10.50
N ARG A 299 5.59 18.60 10.65
CA ARG A 299 5.40 19.92 10.06
C ARG A 299 6.14 20.97 10.87
N ALA A 300 7.28 21.43 10.38
CA ALA A 300 8.06 22.47 11.01
C ALA A 300 7.39 23.87 10.92
N TYR A 301 7.78 24.76 11.81
CA TYR A 301 7.44 26.17 11.70
C TYR A 301 8.25 26.83 10.59
N LEU A 302 7.56 27.42 9.63
CA LEU A 302 8.18 28.29 8.64
C LEU A 302 7.89 29.76 9.04
N PRO A 303 8.89 30.62 9.26
CA PRO A 303 8.66 32.07 9.44
C PRO A 303 7.93 32.63 8.22
N LYS A 304 6.98 33.58 8.44
CA LYS A 304 6.13 34.15 7.37
C LYS A 304 6.92 34.77 6.19
N ALA A 305 8.20 35.08 6.35
CA ALA A 305 9.05 35.60 5.28
C ALA A 305 9.37 34.57 4.18
N ALA A 306 9.34 33.26 4.48
CA ALA A 306 9.60 32.22 3.50
C ALA A 306 8.36 31.83 2.65
N ALA A 307 7.17 32.20 3.11
CA ALA A 307 5.91 31.88 2.42
C ALA A 307 5.57 32.83 1.24
N ARG A 308 6.24 33.98 1.12
CA ARG A 308 5.98 34.99 0.06
C ARG A 308 6.81 34.79 -1.22
N LEU A 309 7.72 33.81 -1.27
CA LEU A 309 8.56 33.56 -2.44
C LEU A 309 7.98 32.50 -3.40
N ASN A 310 6.78 31.97 -3.11
CA ASN A 310 6.14 30.89 -3.88
C ASN A 310 4.70 31.22 -4.33
N ALA A 311 4.33 32.49 -4.45
CA ALA A 311 3.07 32.92 -5.05
C ALA A 311 3.30 33.42 -6.50
#